data_c773693ca50e0a9d17726d3cb70e08c7
#
_entry.id   c773693ca50e0a9d17726d3cb70e08c7
#
_cell.length_a   1.000
_cell.length_b   1.000
_cell.length_c   1.000
_cell.angle_alpha   90.00
_cell.angle_beta   90.00
_cell.angle_gamma   90.00
#
_symmetry.space_group_name_H-M   'P 1'
#
loop_
_entity.id
_entity.type
_entity.pdbx_description
1 polymer ?
#
loop_
_entity_poly.entity_id
_entity_poly.type
_entity_poly.pdbx_seq_one_letter_code
_entity_poly.pdbx_strand_id
1 'polypeptide(L)'
;VVSDKPCASNAEQAQALITAAERQGSLLSVYQNRRWDSDYLTLRKLIDAGALGEITRFESRVERYSPQAVGNASGGGWLRDLGSHLVDQALQLFGPVDRVFAQLQFTPQHPTLDHGFFVSLTHTNGVISHLWGSALQNSQAPRFRVSGTLGCYTVDGLDGQEDALMAGKSPKTEGEHWGAEEHRRWGWFEQGEERERVPSEKGCWTQFYRQLQLAVQGQGPLPVSAYDALETTRILDAARLSAERQQVVSTKIE
;
A
#
# COMPACT_ATOMS: atom_id res chain seq x y z
N VAL A 1 -20.71 -5.81 -4.40
CA VAL A 1 -20.30 -4.40 -4.55
C VAL A 1 -18.78 -4.33 -4.53
N VAL A 2 -18.20 -3.50 -5.39
CA VAL A 2 -16.79 -3.11 -5.33
C VAL A 2 -16.73 -1.61 -5.06
N SER A 3 -16.00 -1.22 -4.03
CA SER A 3 -15.69 0.18 -3.72
C SER A 3 -14.28 0.52 -4.17
N ASP A 4 -14.05 1.75 -4.57
CA ASP A 4 -12.68 2.26 -4.68
C ASP A 4 -12.07 2.47 -3.28
N LYS A 5 -10.76 2.60 -3.23
CA LYS A 5 -10.02 2.93 -2.00
C LYS A 5 -10.00 4.47 -1.76
N PRO A 6 -9.92 4.91 -0.53
CA PRO A 6 -10.20 4.18 0.70
C PRO A 6 -11.68 3.79 0.79
N CYS A 7 -11.96 2.71 1.52
CA CYS A 7 -13.33 2.15 1.64
C CYS A 7 -14.35 3.19 2.13
N ALA A 8 -13.94 4.06 3.05
CA ALA A 8 -14.75 5.11 3.65
C ALA A 8 -13.87 6.24 4.20
N SER A 9 -14.50 7.29 4.71
CA SER A 9 -13.79 8.44 5.27
C SER A 9 -13.17 8.18 6.64
N ASN A 10 -13.67 7.18 7.38
CA ASN A 10 -13.15 6.72 8.67
C ASN A 10 -13.59 5.29 8.96
N ALA A 11 -13.06 4.70 10.03
CA ALA A 11 -13.34 3.32 10.41
C ALA A 11 -14.80 3.07 10.80
N GLU A 12 -15.48 4.05 11.42
CA GLU A 12 -16.90 3.95 11.77
C GLU A 12 -17.77 3.79 10.51
N GLN A 13 -17.55 4.61 9.51
CA GLN A 13 -18.26 4.52 8.23
C GLN A 13 -17.92 3.24 7.47
N ALA A 14 -16.65 2.79 7.50
CA ALA A 14 -16.27 1.51 6.92
C ALA A 14 -17.00 0.35 7.58
N GLN A 15 -17.08 0.34 8.92
CA GLN A 15 -17.83 -0.67 9.67
C GLN A 15 -19.33 -0.63 9.35
N ALA A 16 -19.91 0.56 9.21
CA ALA A 16 -21.33 0.70 8.83
C ALA A 16 -21.60 0.11 7.43
N LEU A 17 -20.70 0.31 6.47
CA LEU A 17 -20.81 -0.28 5.13
C LEU A 17 -20.72 -1.81 5.18
N ILE A 18 -19.80 -2.37 5.97
CA ILE A 18 -19.67 -3.81 6.17
C ILE A 18 -20.95 -4.38 6.75
N THR A 19 -21.44 -3.78 7.84
CA THR A 19 -22.67 -4.21 8.51
C THR A 19 -23.88 -4.18 7.55
N ALA A 20 -23.98 -3.14 6.71
CA ALA A 20 -25.04 -3.03 5.71
C ALA A 20 -24.92 -4.13 4.64
N ALA A 21 -23.71 -4.42 4.16
CA ALA A 21 -23.48 -5.49 3.19
C ALA A 21 -23.85 -6.87 3.76
N GLU A 22 -23.43 -7.16 4.98
CA GLU A 22 -23.74 -8.43 5.67
C GLU A 22 -25.25 -8.62 5.88
N ARG A 23 -25.96 -7.59 6.34
CA ARG A 23 -27.42 -7.63 6.52
C ARG A 23 -28.18 -7.94 5.22
N GLN A 24 -27.61 -7.54 4.09
CA GLN A 24 -28.19 -7.78 2.77
C GLN A 24 -27.66 -9.05 2.09
N GLY A 25 -26.77 -9.81 2.75
CA GLY A 25 -26.11 -10.96 2.15
C GLY A 25 -25.26 -10.59 0.91
N SER A 26 -24.77 -9.35 0.86
CA SER A 26 -24.05 -8.82 -0.29
C SER A 26 -22.52 -8.91 -0.10
N LEU A 27 -21.81 -9.33 -1.13
CA LEU A 27 -20.34 -9.28 -1.15
C LEU A 27 -19.87 -7.82 -1.27
N LEU A 28 -18.94 -7.42 -0.40
CA LEU A 28 -18.26 -6.12 -0.44
C LEU A 28 -16.75 -6.32 -0.53
N SER A 29 -16.14 -5.81 -1.58
CA SER A 29 -14.69 -5.80 -1.78
C SER A 29 -14.20 -4.38 -2.07
N VAL A 30 -12.94 -4.08 -1.73
CA VAL A 30 -12.32 -2.78 -1.95
C VAL A 30 -11.16 -2.92 -2.93
N TYR A 31 -11.05 -2.00 -3.88
CA TYR A 31 -10.06 -2.09 -4.97
C TYR A 31 -8.66 -1.66 -4.49
N GLN A 32 -8.02 -2.50 -3.66
CA GLN A 32 -6.61 -2.35 -3.27
C GLN A 32 -5.71 -2.97 -4.34
N ASN A 33 -5.72 -2.36 -5.53
CA ASN A 33 -5.03 -2.85 -6.73
C ASN A 33 -3.52 -3.02 -6.57
N ARG A 34 -2.87 -2.24 -5.69
CA ARG A 34 -1.42 -2.29 -5.49
C ARG A 34 -0.93 -3.55 -4.78
N ARG A 35 -1.84 -4.45 -4.34
CA ARG A 35 -1.49 -5.82 -3.96
C ARG A 35 -1.00 -6.66 -5.15
N TRP A 36 -1.23 -6.19 -6.38
CA TRP A 36 -0.80 -6.83 -7.63
C TRP A 36 0.17 -5.94 -8.43
N ASP A 37 0.85 -5.03 -7.75
CA ASP A 37 1.99 -4.30 -8.32
C ASP A 37 3.21 -5.22 -8.43
N SER A 38 4.02 -5.06 -9.46
CA SER A 38 5.23 -5.85 -9.72
C SER A 38 6.24 -5.79 -8.58
N ASP A 39 6.43 -4.59 -8.00
CA ASP A 39 7.31 -4.34 -6.87
C ASP A 39 6.84 -5.09 -5.62
N TYR A 40 5.55 -5.05 -5.32
CA TYR A 40 4.96 -5.73 -4.17
C TYR A 40 4.99 -7.26 -4.31
N LEU A 41 4.62 -7.78 -5.50
CA LEU A 41 4.63 -9.23 -5.76
C LEU A 41 6.05 -9.79 -5.67
N THR A 42 7.05 -9.04 -6.16
CA THR A 42 8.47 -9.43 -6.07
C THR A 42 8.92 -9.48 -4.62
N LEU A 43 8.63 -8.42 -3.84
CA LEU A 43 8.96 -8.39 -2.43
C LEU A 43 8.30 -9.54 -1.65
N ARG A 44 7.02 -9.77 -1.86
CA ARG A 44 6.27 -10.85 -1.22
C ARG A 44 6.90 -12.21 -1.51
N LYS A 45 7.27 -12.48 -2.78
CA LYS A 45 7.95 -13.71 -3.17
C LYS A 45 9.27 -13.91 -2.43
N LEU A 46 10.08 -12.84 -2.25
CA LEU A 46 11.33 -12.91 -1.49
C LEU A 46 11.09 -13.21 -0.01
N ILE A 47 10.07 -12.60 0.59
CA ILE A 47 9.69 -12.84 1.99
C ILE A 47 9.19 -14.27 2.15
N ASP A 48 8.26 -14.72 1.30
CA ASP A 48 7.68 -16.07 1.35
C ASP A 48 8.75 -17.17 1.14
N ALA A 49 9.79 -16.88 0.34
CA ALA A 49 10.94 -17.76 0.14
C ALA A 49 11.95 -17.72 1.29
N GLY A 50 11.78 -16.85 2.29
CA GLY A 50 12.74 -16.66 3.38
C GLY A 50 14.08 -16.06 2.97
N ALA A 51 14.18 -15.49 1.75
CA ALA A 51 15.43 -15.00 1.19
C ALA A 51 16.04 -13.85 2.02
N LEU A 52 15.22 -13.06 2.68
CA LEU A 52 15.63 -11.95 3.53
C LEU A 52 15.86 -12.36 5.00
N GLY A 53 15.50 -13.59 5.38
CA GLY A 53 15.45 -14.02 6.78
C GLY A 53 14.32 -13.35 7.56
N GLU A 54 14.52 -13.13 8.86
CA GLU A 54 13.56 -12.40 9.70
C GLU A 54 13.57 -10.92 9.34
N ILE A 55 12.42 -10.39 8.95
CA ILE A 55 12.29 -8.98 8.59
C ILE A 55 12.30 -8.12 9.86
N THR A 56 13.14 -7.11 9.89
CA THR A 56 13.24 -6.15 11.00
C THR A 56 12.64 -4.79 10.65
N ARG A 57 12.79 -4.36 9.39
CA ARG A 57 12.31 -3.06 8.93
C ARG A 57 11.83 -3.10 7.48
N PHE A 58 10.70 -2.45 7.25
CA PHE A 58 10.11 -2.18 5.96
C PHE A 58 10.00 -0.68 5.74
N GLU A 59 10.55 -0.18 4.64
CA GLU A 59 10.40 1.20 4.20
C GLU A 59 9.66 1.22 2.87
N SER A 60 8.63 2.06 2.77
CA SER A 60 7.79 2.19 1.58
C SER A 60 7.51 3.65 1.28
N ARG A 61 7.67 4.07 0.02
CA ARG A 61 7.53 5.46 -0.39
C ARG A 61 6.70 5.62 -1.65
N VAL A 62 5.83 6.65 -1.64
CA VAL A 62 5.21 7.20 -2.83
C VAL A 62 5.40 8.72 -2.79
N GLU A 63 6.52 9.15 -3.33
CA GLU A 63 6.97 10.53 -3.32
C GLU A 63 7.18 11.02 -4.75
N ARG A 64 6.69 12.20 -5.06
CA ARG A 64 6.85 12.85 -6.37
C ARG A 64 6.74 14.36 -6.25
N TYR A 65 7.25 15.07 -7.24
CA TYR A 65 7.02 16.50 -7.36
C TYR A 65 5.82 16.79 -8.26
N SER A 66 4.69 17.09 -7.64
CA SER A 66 3.40 17.31 -8.29
C SER A 66 2.62 18.43 -7.57
N PRO A 67 3.11 19.69 -7.63
CA PRO A 67 2.51 20.81 -6.88
C PRO A 67 1.02 21.01 -7.18
N GLN A 68 0.59 20.67 -8.40
CA GLN A 68 -0.81 20.74 -8.81
C GLN A 68 -1.72 19.74 -8.08
N ALA A 69 -1.16 18.72 -7.44
CA ALA A 69 -1.92 17.76 -6.63
C ALA A 69 -2.12 18.24 -5.18
N VAL A 70 -1.43 19.30 -4.77
CA VAL A 70 -1.60 19.90 -3.45
C VAL A 70 -2.99 20.54 -3.35
N GLY A 71 -3.73 20.20 -2.29
CA GLY A 71 -5.10 20.71 -2.10
C GLY A 71 -6.17 19.95 -2.89
N ASN A 72 -5.82 18.87 -3.60
CA ASN A 72 -6.81 18.01 -4.21
C ASN A 72 -7.63 17.27 -3.12
N ALA A 73 -8.90 17.64 -3.00
CA ALA A 73 -9.80 17.12 -1.98
C ALA A 73 -10.39 15.74 -2.32
N SER A 74 -10.28 15.28 -3.57
CA SER A 74 -10.95 14.05 -4.02
C SER A 74 -10.52 12.81 -3.24
N GLY A 75 -9.24 12.73 -2.86
CA GLY A 75 -8.69 11.64 -2.03
C GLY A 75 -8.74 11.90 -0.52
N GLY A 76 -9.12 13.10 -0.06
CA GLY A 76 -9.12 13.47 1.37
C GLY A 76 -7.72 13.68 1.97
N GLY A 77 -6.75 14.07 1.16
CA GLY A 77 -5.33 14.24 1.50
C GLY A 77 -4.47 13.02 1.11
N TRP A 78 -3.17 13.24 1.08
CA TRP A 78 -2.18 12.23 0.63
C TRP A 78 -2.11 11.01 1.52
N LEU A 79 -2.23 11.18 2.85
CA LEU A 79 -2.29 10.05 3.77
C LEU A 79 -3.46 9.12 3.42
N ARG A 80 -4.65 9.68 3.15
CA ARG A 80 -5.81 8.86 2.84
C ARG A 80 -5.71 8.26 1.44
N ASP A 81 -5.30 9.04 0.45
CA ASP A 81 -5.23 8.61 -0.95
C ASP A 81 -4.11 7.57 -1.17
N LEU A 82 -2.86 7.93 -0.93
CA LEU A 82 -1.70 7.07 -1.18
C LEU A 82 -1.29 6.25 0.03
N GLY A 83 -1.44 6.82 1.25
CA GLY A 83 -1.14 6.09 2.48
C GLY A 83 -2.02 4.87 2.68
N SER A 84 -3.26 4.85 2.14
CA SER A 84 -4.12 3.67 2.17
C SER A 84 -3.47 2.45 1.50
N HIS A 85 -2.77 2.63 0.40
CA HIS A 85 -2.04 1.55 -0.26
C HIS A 85 -0.83 1.10 0.54
N LEU A 86 -0.06 2.04 1.10
CA LEU A 86 1.16 1.72 1.83
C LEU A 86 0.83 0.98 3.14
N VAL A 87 -0.21 1.42 3.85
CA VAL A 87 -0.71 0.77 5.07
C VAL A 87 -1.26 -0.62 4.75
N ASP A 88 -2.08 -0.75 3.70
CA ASP A 88 -2.60 -2.05 3.27
C ASP A 88 -1.48 -3.04 2.97
N GLN A 89 -0.47 -2.63 2.18
CA GLN A 89 0.68 -3.46 1.86
C GLN A 89 1.46 -3.88 3.12
N ALA A 90 1.69 -2.96 4.07
CA ALA A 90 2.37 -3.28 5.33
C ALA A 90 1.57 -4.29 6.18
N LEU A 91 0.25 -4.11 6.29
CA LEU A 91 -0.63 -5.05 7.01
C LEU A 91 -0.64 -6.44 6.36
N GLN A 92 -0.65 -6.51 5.02
CA GLN A 92 -0.62 -7.79 4.30
C GLN A 92 0.71 -8.53 4.44
N LEU A 93 1.83 -7.80 4.54
CA LEU A 93 3.16 -8.41 4.66
C LEU A 93 3.49 -8.80 6.10
N PHE A 94 3.11 -7.98 7.07
CA PHE A 94 3.63 -8.11 8.44
C PHE A 94 2.53 -8.26 9.50
N GLY A 95 1.25 -8.27 9.10
CA GLY A 95 0.12 -8.49 9.99
C GLY A 95 -0.24 -7.27 10.85
N PRO A 96 -0.94 -7.50 11.97
CA PRO A 96 -1.52 -6.45 12.80
C PRO A 96 -0.50 -5.48 13.38
N VAL A 97 -0.94 -4.26 13.63
CA VAL A 97 -0.13 -3.16 14.17
C VAL A 97 -0.52 -2.91 15.62
N ASP A 98 0.46 -2.74 16.49
CA ASP A 98 0.28 -2.39 17.91
C ASP A 98 0.30 -0.90 18.16
N ARG A 99 1.17 -0.16 17.44
CA ARG A 99 1.42 1.26 17.67
C ARG A 99 1.65 2.02 16.38
N VAL A 100 1.12 3.23 16.33
CA VAL A 100 1.24 4.17 15.20
C VAL A 100 1.81 5.49 15.70
N PHE A 101 2.84 5.99 15.00
CA PHE A 101 3.29 7.38 15.10
C PHE A 101 3.22 8.00 13.70
N ALA A 102 2.72 9.23 13.59
CA ALA A 102 2.61 9.91 12.31
C ALA A 102 2.88 11.40 12.40
N GLN A 103 3.34 11.95 11.27
CA GLN A 103 3.47 13.38 11.02
C GLN A 103 2.84 13.71 9.66
N LEU A 104 2.04 14.76 9.61
CA LEU A 104 1.39 15.23 8.39
C LEU A 104 1.91 16.61 8.00
N GLN A 105 1.99 16.88 6.71
CA GLN A 105 2.45 18.14 6.15
C GLN A 105 1.30 18.83 5.43
N PHE A 106 1.12 20.12 5.74
CA PHE A 106 0.07 20.98 5.20
C PHE A 106 0.67 22.23 4.58
N THR A 107 -0.04 22.87 3.66
CA THR A 107 0.29 24.22 3.22
C THR A 107 -0.65 25.24 3.87
N PRO A 108 -0.24 26.52 4.01
CA PRO A 108 -1.12 27.55 4.53
C PRO A 108 -2.43 27.72 3.73
N GLN A 109 -2.40 27.42 2.42
CA GLN A 109 -3.56 27.47 1.54
C GLN A 109 -4.51 26.29 1.72
N HIS A 110 -4.00 25.16 2.21
CA HIS A 110 -4.75 23.91 2.42
C HIS A 110 -4.45 23.33 3.81
N PRO A 111 -4.94 23.97 4.89
CA PRO A 111 -4.57 23.61 6.26
C PRO A 111 -5.22 22.30 6.75
N THR A 112 -6.17 21.75 6.01
CA THR A 112 -6.92 20.53 6.36
C THR A 112 -6.62 19.35 5.43
N LEU A 113 -5.92 19.59 4.30
CA LEU A 113 -5.57 18.58 3.31
C LEU A 113 -4.05 18.40 3.32
N ASP A 114 -3.60 17.29 3.84
CA ASP A 114 -2.18 16.94 3.86
C ASP A 114 -1.66 16.69 2.43
N HIS A 115 -0.47 17.20 2.14
CA HIS A 115 0.24 16.96 0.89
C HIS A 115 1.45 16.03 1.08
N GLY A 116 1.71 15.62 2.29
CA GLY A 116 2.77 14.70 2.64
C GLY A 116 2.56 14.10 4.02
N PHE A 117 3.13 12.92 4.22
CA PHE A 117 3.05 12.21 5.48
C PHE A 117 4.29 11.37 5.75
N PHE A 118 4.56 11.16 7.02
CA PHE A 118 5.37 10.07 7.55
C PHE A 118 4.53 9.27 8.53
N VAL A 119 4.55 7.94 8.41
CA VAL A 119 3.88 7.03 9.35
C VAL A 119 4.86 5.93 9.74
N SER A 120 5.04 5.73 11.04
CA SER A 120 5.76 4.60 11.62
C SER A 120 4.76 3.65 12.28
N LEU A 121 4.79 2.39 11.84
CA LEU A 121 3.97 1.30 12.38
C LEU A 121 4.86 0.33 13.13
N THR A 122 4.49 -0.05 14.35
CA THR A 122 5.10 -1.19 15.06
C THR A 122 4.12 -2.34 15.00
N HIS A 123 4.48 -3.40 14.26
CA HIS A 123 3.66 -4.60 14.15
C HIS A 123 3.76 -5.48 15.39
N THR A 124 2.75 -6.32 15.61
CA THR A 124 2.69 -7.24 16.78
C THR A 124 3.84 -8.25 16.81
N ASN A 125 4.40 -8.57 15.65
CA ASN A 125 5.57 -9.46 15.49
C ASN A 125 6.92 -8.74 15.62
N GLY A 126 6.92 -7.43 15.93
CA GLY A 126 8.12 -6.63 16.13
C GLY A 126 8.68 -5.96 14.88
N VAL A 127 8.17 -6.25 13.70
CA VAL A 127 8.56 -5.54 12.46
C VAL A 127 8.17 -4.07 12.57
N ILE A 128 9.05 -3.19 12.09
CA ILE A 128 8.81 -1.74 12.03
C ILE A 128 8.61 -1.35 10.56
N SER A 129 7.45 -0.77 10.24
CA SER A 129 7.18 -0.20 8.92
C SER A 129 7.26 1.32 8.96
N HIS A 130 8.05 1.90 8.06
CA HIS A 130 8.14 3.33 7.83
C HIS A 130 7.56 3.65 6.46
N LEU A 131 6.56 4.50 6.43
CA LEU A 131 5.79 4.83 5.24
C LEU A 131 5.86 6.33 4.98
N TRP A 132 6.21 6.74 3.75
CA TRP A 132 6.27 8.14 3.34
C TRP A 132 5.45 8.40 2.09
N GLY A 133 4.80 9.53 2.06
CA GLY A 133 4.21 10.09 0.86
C GLY A 133 4.42 11.59 0.79
N SER A 134 4.66 12.12 -0.40
CA SER A 134 4.78 13.57 -0.60
C SER A 134 4.46 13.97 -2.04
N ALA A 135 3.66 15.04 -2.19
CA ALA A 135 3.42 15.72 -3.47
C ALA A 135 4.53 16.72 -3.83
N LEU A 136 5.41 17.05 -2.89
CA LEU A 136 6.41 18.12 -3.06
C LEU A 136 7.87 17.61 -2.91
N GLN A 137 8.09 16.32 -3.18
CA GLN A 137 9.42 15.73 -3.08
C GLN A 137 10.10 15.70 -4.45
N ASN A 138 11.21 16.45 -4.57
CA ASN A 138 11.99 16.54 -5.81
C ASN A 138 13.07 15.44 -5.96
N SER A 139 13.57 14.91 -4.83
CA SER A 139 14.54 13.81 -4.85
C SER A 139 13.83 12.48 -4.81
N GLN A 140 14.40 11.48 -5.47
CA GLN A 140 13.89 10.12 -5.44
C GLN A 140 14.61 9.30 -4.37
N ALA A 141 13.85 8.53 -3.60
CA ALA A 141 14.34 7.49 -2.73
C ALA A 141 13.76 6.14 -3.19
N PRO A 142 14.30 4.99 -2.75
CA PRO A 142 13.75 3.69 -3.10
C PRO A 142 12.26 3.60 -2.78
N ARG A 143 11.48 3.01 -3.69
CA ARG A 143 10.07 2.66 -3.48
C ARG A 143 9.91 1.72 -2.28
N PHE A 144 10.71 0.65 -2.27
CA PHE A 144 10.87 -0.24 -1.13
C PHE A 144 12.33 -0.35 -0.72
N ARG A 145 12.54 -0.38 0.58
CA ARG A 145 13.77 -0.84 1.22
C ARG A 145 13.37 -1.75 2.38
N VAL A 146 13.77 -3.01 2.29
CA VAL A 146 13.39 -4.03 3.26
C VAL A 146 14.64 -4.66 3.85
N SER A 147 14.77 -4.61 5.16
CA SER A 147 15.91 -5.15 5.88
C SER A 147 15.49 -6.41 6.65
N GLY A 148 16.19 -7.48 6.42
CA GLY A 148 16.06 -8.73 7.16
C GLY A 148 17.40 -9.21 7.70
N THR A 149 17.41 -10.31 8.44
CA THR A 149 18.62 -10.85 9.08
C THR A 149 19.60 -11.50 8.10
N LEU A 150 19.14 -11.87 6.90
CA LEU A 150 19.97 -12.48 5.85
C LEU A 150 20.32 -11.53 4.72
N GLY A 151 19.62 -10.42 4.56
CA GLY A 151 19.90 -9.47 3.49
C GLY A 151 18.90 -8.31 3.44
N CYS A 152 19.11 -7.45 2.46
CA CYS A 152 18.27 -6.29 2.20
C CYS A 152 17.78 -6.35 0.75
N TYR A 153 16.52 -5.94 0.53
CA TYR A 153 15.97 -5.75 -0.81
C TYR A 153 15.62 -4.29 -1.02
N THR A 154 16.02 -3.75 -2.17
CA THR A 154 15.67 -2.39 -2.60
C THR A 154 15.12 -2.40 -4.01
N VAL A 155 14.11 -1.59 -4.27
CA VAL A 155 13.57 -1.35 -5.62
C VAL A 155 13.18 0.11 -5.77
N ASP A 156 13.44 0.66 -6.95
CA ASP A 156 13.11 2.04 -7.30
C ASP A 156 11.87 2.10 -8.18
N GLY A 157 11.07 3.15 -7.99
CA GLY A 157 9.88 3.42 -8.81
C GLY A 157 8.69 2.51 -8.49
N LEU A 158 7.53 2.99 -8.88
CA LEU A 158 6.27 2.25 -8.79
C LEU A 158 6.12 1.29 -9.98
N ASP A 159 5.23 0.31 -9.83
CA ASP A 159 4.74 -0.54 -10.93
C ASP A 159 4.31 0.29 -12.16
N GLY A 160 4.60 -0.22 -13.35
CA GLY A 160 4.37 0.50 -14.61
C GLY A 160 2.96 0.38 -15.18
N GLN A 161 2.02 -0.34 -14.54
CA GLN A 161 0.68 -0.58 -15.10
C GLN A 161 -0.15 0.71 -15.18
N GLU A 162 -0.04 1.62 -14.19
CA GLU A 162 -0.75 2.90 -14.21
C GLU A 162 -0.29 3.77 -15.39
N ASP A 163 1.03 3.92 -15.55
CA ASP A 163 1.61 4.69 -16.66
C ASP A 163 1.24 4.10 -18.02
N ALA A 164 1.21 2.78 -18.13
CA ALA A 164 0.80 2.08 -19.34
C ALA A 164 -0.68 2.36 -19.68
N LEU A 165 -1.58 2.31 -18.70
CA LEU A 165 -3.00 2.65 -18.88
C LEU A 165 -3.18 4.11 -19.29
N MET A 166 -2.47 5.04 -18.66
CA MET A 166 -2.50 6.47 -19.02
C MET A 166 -1.98 6.71 -20.44
N ALA A 167 -1.06 5.89 -20.92
CA ALA A 167 -0.58 5.90 -22.31
C ALA A 167 -1.52 5.18 -23.30
N GLY A 168 -2.71 4.74 -22.87
CA GLY A 168 -3.72 4.08 -23.71
C GLY A 168 -3.45 2.59 -23.96
N LYS A 169 -2.46 2.00 -23.30
CA LYS A 169 -2.20 0.55 -23.35
C LYS A 169 -3.16 -0.20 -22.43
N SER A 170 -3.28 -1.50 -22.65
CA SER A 170 -4.16 -2.36 -21.85
C SER A 170 -3.65 -3.80 -21.81
N PRO A 171 -4.11 -4.63 -20.88
CA PRO A 171 -3.81 -6.07 -20.90
C PRO A 171 -4.16 -6.75 -22.22
N LYS A 172 -5.18 -6.24 -22.93
CA LYS A 172 -5.60 -6.77 -24.22
C LYS A 172 -4.62 -6.41 -25.35
N THR A 173 -4.08 -5.19 -25.34
CA THR A 173 -3.14 -4.72 -26.39
C THR A 173 -1.73 -5.24 -26.18
N GLU A 174 -1.29 -5.38 -24.93
CA GLU A 174 0.08 -5.78 -24.58
C GLU A 174 0.22 -7.30 -24.37
N GLY A 175 -0.89 -8.04 -24.17
CA GLY A 175 -0.88 -9.48 -24.02
C GLY A 175 0.06 -9.95 -22.89
N GLU A 176 1.01 -10.82 -23.23
CA GLU A 176 1.97 -11.39 -22.29
C GLU A 176 2.99 -10.37 -21.74
N HIS A 177 3.13 -9.21 -22.38
CA HIS A 177 4.04 -8.16 -21.92
C HIS A 177 3.41 -7.24 -20.87
N TRP A 178 2.10 -7.36 -20.64
CA TRP A 178 1.42 -6.58 -19.61
C TRP A 178 2.01 -6.80 -18.23
N GLY A 179 2.32 -5.70 -17.52
CA GLY A 179 2.88 -5.72 -16.17
C GLY A 179 4.31 -6.20 -16.05
N ALA A 180 4.98 -6.50 -17.19
CA ALA A 180 6.40 -6.85 -17.18
C ALA A 180 7.27 -5.60 -17.01
N GLU A 181 8.25 -5.68 -16.10
CA GLU A 181 9.21 -4.60 -15.87
C GLU A 181 10.50 -4.83 -16.66
N GLU A 182 11.05 -3.74 -17.22
CA GLU A 182 12.37 -3.77 -17.86
C GLU A 182 13.46 -4.08 -16.82
N HIS A 183 14.54 -4.75 -17.25
CA HIS A 183 15.68 -5.10 -16.40
C HIS A 183 16.23 -3.92 -15.57
N ARG A 184 16.25 -2.71 -16.13
CA ARG A 184 16.73 -1.51 -15.41
C ARG A 184 15.87 -1.15 -14.19
N ARG A 185 14.59 -1.58 -14.13
CA ARG A 185 13.65 -1.33 -13.05
C ARG A 185 13.62 -2.45 -12.01
N TRP A 186 14.34 -3.56 -12.24
CA TRP A 186 14.45 -4.64 -11.27
C TRP A 186 15.11 -4.17 -10.00
N GLY A 187 14.65 -4.69 -8.88
CA GLY A 187 15.25 -4.41 -7.57
C GLY A 187 16.62 -5.06 -7.38
N TRP A 188 17.19 -4.78 -6.24
CA TRP A 188 18.48 -5.32 -5.81
C TRP A 188 18.30 -6.11 -4.52
N PHE A 189 18.90 -7.29 -4.47
CA PHE A 189 19.17 -8.02 -3.24
C PHE A 189 20.63 -7.78 -2.85
N GLU A 190 20.87 -7.48 -1.57
CA GLU A 190 22.19 -7.12 -1.04
C GLU A 190 22.44 -7.94 0.24
N GLN A 191 23.58 -8.64 0.28
CA GLN A 191 24.03 -9.43 1.41
C GLN A 191 25.53 -9.23 1.62
N GLY A 192 25.93 -8.53 2.68
CA GLY A 192 27.33 -8.15 2.88
C GLY A 192 27.83 -7.26 1.74
N GLU A 193 28.85 -7.71 1.01
CA GLU A 193 29.40 -7.02 -0.16
C GLU A 193 28.76 -7.48 -1.49
N GLU A 194 27.96 -8.53 -1.45
CA GLU A 194 27.30 -9.06 -2.64
C GLU A 194 26.04 -8.27 -2.96
N ARG A 195 25.84 -8.05 -4.26
CA ARG A 195 24.68 -7.34 -4.79
C ARG A 195 24.24 -7.95 -6.11
N GLU A 196 22.98 -8.38 -6.20
CA GLU A 196 22.42 -8.97 -7.39
C GLU A 196 21.08 -8.37 -7.79
N ARG A 197 20.77 -8.40 -9.09
CA ARG A 197 19.46 -8.00 -9.61
C ARG A 197 18.43 -9.08 -9.36
N VAL A 198 17.28 -8.67 -8.84
CA VAL A 198 16.12 -9.55 -8.64
C VAL A 198 15.13 -9.34 -9.78
N PRO A 199 14.91 -10.35 -10.63
CA PRO A 199 13.86 -10.27 -11.66
C PRO A 199 12.51 -9.95 -11.06
N SER A 200 11.86 -8.89 -11.55
CA SER A 200 10.54 -8.50 -11.07
C SER A 200 9.48 -9.51 -11.50
N GLU A 201 8.57 -9.82 -10.59
CA GLU A 201 7.30 -10.45 -10.93
C GLU A 201 6.49 -9.52 -11.83
N LYS A 202 5.59 -10.08 -12.63
CA LYS A 202 4.70 -9.27 -13.48
C LYS A 202 3.57 -8.67 -12.65
N GLY A 203 3.39 -7.38 -12.73
CA GLY A 203 2.21 -6.72 -12.18
C GLY A 203 0.92 -7.23 -12.87
N CYS A 204 -0.15 -7.42 -12.11
CA CYS A 204 -1.37 -8.03 -12.66
C CYS A 204 -2.65 -7.53 -11.96
N TRP A 205 -3.01 -6.25 -12.15
CA TRP A 205 -4.25 -5.69 -11.59
C TRP A 205 -5.51 -6.43 -12.04
N THR A 206 -5.47 -7.08 -13.20
CA THR A 206 -6.58 -7.90 -13.68
C THR A 206 -6.87 -9.11 -12.79
N GLN A 207 -5.90 -9.53 -11.96
CA GLN A 207 -6.07 -10.63 -11.02
C GLN A 207 -7.13 -10.31 -9.96
N PHE A 208 -7.27 -9.04 -9.57
CA PHE A 208 -8.37 -8.61 -8.70
C PHE A 208 -9.74 -9.01 -9.26
N TYR A 209 -9.99 -8.71 -10.53
CA TYR A 209 -11.27 -9.00 -11.16
C TYR A 209 -11.50 -10.49 -11.41
N ARG A 210 -10.43 -11.26 -11.70
CA ARG A 210 -10.50 -12.72 -11.83
C ARG A 210 -10.89 -13.36 -10.48
N GLN A 211 -10.25 -12.96 -9.40
CA GLN A 211 -10.58 -13.45 -8.06
C GLN A 211 -11.99 -13.00 -7.62
N LEU A 212 -12.38 -11.76 -7.94
CA LEU A 212 -13.73 -11.27 -7.68
C LEU A 212 -14.79 -12.12 -8.42
N GLN A 213 -14.53 -12.47 -9.68
CA GLN A 213 -15.42 -13.35 -10.45
C GLN A 213 -15.60 -14.72 -9.76
N LEU A 214 -14.51 -15.34 -9.33
CA LEU A 214 -14.56 -16.61 -8.59
C LEU A 214 -15.33 -16.48 -7.29
N ALA A 215 -15.12 -15.40 -6.54
CA ALA A 215 -15.86 -15.14 -5.30
C ALA A 215 -17.37 -14.98 -5.53
N VAL A 216 -17.76 -14.25 -6.58
CA VAL A 216 -19.18 -14.10 -6.96
C VAL A 216 -19.82 -15.44 -7.35
N GLN A 217 -19.04 -16.36 -7.92
CA GLN A 217 -19.48 -17.72 -8.27
C GLN A 217 -19.44 -18.69 -7.08
N GLY A 218 -19.01 -18.26 -5.89
CA GLY A 218 -18.83 -19.13 -4.73
C GLY A 218 -17.64 -20.09 -4.84
N GLN A 219 -16.68 -19.81 -5.72
CA GLN A 219 -15.52 -20.66 -6.04
C GLN A 219 -14.23 -20.19 -5.38
N GLY A 220 -14.27 -19.17 -4.54
CA GLY A 220 -13.09 -18.65 -3.84
C GLY A 220 -13.42 -17.46 -2.95
N PRO A 221 -12.44 -16.98 -2.17
CA PRO A 221 -12.59 -15.80 -1.35
C PRO A 221 -12.60 -14.51 -2.18
N LEU A 222 -13.07 -13.42 -1.58
CA LEU A 222 -12.90 -12.08 -2.14
C LEU A 222 -11.40 -11.73 -2.30
N PRO A 223 -11.01 -11.01 -3.36
CA PRO A 223 -9.62 -10.60 -3.57
C PRO A 223 -9.10 -9.68 -2.46
N VAL A 224 -9.97 -8.83 -1.95
CA VAL A 224 -9.76 -7.97 -0.78
C VAL A 224 -11.01 -8.04 0.06
N SER A 225 -10.89 -8.48 1.30
CA SER A 225 -12.01 -8.48 2.21
C SER A 225 -12.36 -7.06 2.66
N ALA A 226 -13.62 -6.81 2.97
CA ALA A 226 -14.02 -5.53 3.52
C ALA A 226 -13.40 -5.28 4.91
N TYR A 227 -13.08 -6.34 5.64
CA TYR A 227 -12.37 -6.26 6.93
C TYR A 227 -10.91 -5.85 6.80
N ASP A 228 -10.18 -6.29 5.74
CA ASP A 228 -8.83 -5.77 5.45
C ASP A 228 -8.87 -4.26 5.22
N ALA A 229 -9.87 -3.80 4.47
CA ALA A 229 -10.04 -2.36 4.21
C ALA A 229 -10.44 -1.58 5.47
N LEU A 230 -11.20 -2.19 6.38
CA LEU A 230 -11.52 -1.62 7.70
C LEU A 230 -10.25 -1.46 8.53
N GLU A 231 -9.41 -2.50 8.62
CA GLU A 231 -8.14 -2.42 9.36
C GLU A 231 -7.21 -1.33 8.77
N THR A 232 -7.09 -1.27 7.45
CA THR A 232 -6.36 -0.18 6.78
C THR A 232 -6.91 1.18 7.21
N THR A 233 -8.24 1.35 7.23
CA THR A 233 -8.88 2.62 7.63
C THR A 233 -8.65 2.95 9.10
N ARG A 234 -8.68 1.96 10.00
CA ARG A 234 -8.35 2.14 11.44
C ARG A 234 -6.93 2.66 11.65
N ILE A 235 -5.96 2.12 10.90
CA ILE A 235 -4.58 2.59 10.97
C ILE A 235 -4.45 4.02 10.42
N LEU A 236 -5.16 4.38 9.36
CA LEU A 236 -5.18 5.76 8.85
C LEU A 236 -5.79 6.74 9.86
N ASP A 237 -6.87 6.36 10.54
CA ASP A 237 -7.49 7.16 11.61
C ASP A 237 -6.52 7.31 12.81
N ALA A 238 -5.85 6.23 13.22
CA ALA A 238 -4.83 6.26 14.26
C ALA A 238 -3.63 7.15 13.87
N ALA A 239 -3.22 7.14 12.60
CA ALA A 239 -2.16 8.00 12.09
C ALA A 239 -2.56 9.49 12.14
N ARG A 240 -3.79 9.85 11.77
CA ARG A 240 -4.31 11.22 11.92
C ARG A 240 -4.32 11.64 13.38
N LEU A 241 -4.86 10.80 14.26
CA LEU A 241 -4.91 11.06 15.69
C LEU A 241 -3.50 11.24 16.29
N SER A 242 -2.54 10.41 15.86
CA SER A 242 -1.13 10.52 16.26
C SER A 242 -0.53 11.86 15.84
N ALA A 243 -0.75 12.27 14.58
CA ALA A 243 -0.25 13.55 14.07
C ALA A 243 -0.87 14.76 14.79
N GLU A 244 -2.18 14.72 15.07
CA GLU A 244 -2.89 15.76 15.83
C GLU A 244 -2.37 15.89 17.27
N ARG A 245 -2.16 14.75 17.94
CA ARG A 245 -1.70 14.71 19.35
C ARG A 245 -0.19 14.80 19.49
N GLN A 246 0.56 14.61 18.41
CA GLN A 246 2.02 14.50 18.42
C GLN A 246 2.53 13.38 19.36
N GLN A 247 1.81 12.27 19.41
CA GLN A 247 2.06 11.13 20.29
C GLN A 247 1.88 9.82 19.58
N VAL A 248 2.50 8.76 20.11
CA VAL A 248 2.23 7.38 19.71
C VAL A 248 0.81 6.99 20.12
N VAL A 249 0.05 6.42 19.20
CA VAL A 249 -1.29 5.88 19.41
C VAL A 249 -1.23 4.35 19.44
N SER A 250 -1.80 3.74 20.49
CA SER A 250 -2.02 2.29 20.56
C SER A 250 -3.23 1.93 19.70
N THR A 251 -3.11 0.84 18.94
CA THR A 251 -4.20 0.28 18.14
C THR A 251 -4.84 -0.95 18.79
N LYS A 252 -4.32 -1.36 19.97
CA LYS A 252 -4.94 -2.45 20.75
C LYS A 252 -6.33 -2.04 21.19
N ILE A 253 -7.30 -2.88 20.90
CA ILE A 253 -8.66 -2.76 21.46
C ILE A 253 -8.55 -3.23 22.91
N GLU A 254 -8.83 -2.32 23.86
CA GLU A 254 -8.98 -2.66 25.27
C GLU A 254 -10.19 -3.56 25.52
#